data_f5d9003e7d0d368177c8d77436de94f1
#
_entry.id   f5d9003e7d0d368177c8d77436de94f1
#
_cell.length_a   1.000
_cell.length_b   1.000
_cell.length_c   1.000
_cell.angle_alpha   90.00
_cell.angle_beta   90.00
_cell.angle_gamma   90.00
#
_symmetry.space_group_name_H-M   'P 1'
#
loop_
_entity.id
_entity.type
_entity.pdbx_description
1 polymer ?
#
loop_
_entity_poly.entity_id
_entity_poly.type
_entity_poly.pdbx_seq_one_letter_code
_entity_poly.pdbx_strand_id
1 'polypeptide(L)'
;MEEVTLEIIDEADEHQVFFEFADVSVNVTSASNDTKVGSRGVLLNSVWNASSTGTGLVRVYLIHQPTNFNATTREGFGGYNDVSIEIPVSIVE
;
A
#
# COMPACT_ATOMS: atom_id res chain seq x y z
N MET A 1 4.87 7.51 16.11
CA MET A 1 3.93 7.10 15.03
C MET A 1 3.25 8.29 14.38
N GLU A 2 2.70 9.20 15.15
CA GLU A 2 2.04 10.40 14.62
C GLU A 2 2.97 11.26 13.77
N GLU A 3 4.22 11.44 14.21
CA GLU A 3 5.20 12.24 13.48
C GLU A 3 5.51 11.65 12.10
N VAL A 4 5.62 10.34 12.01
CA VAL A 4 5.86 9.66 10.74
C VAL A 4 4.67 9.83 9.80
N THR A 5 3.44 9.73 10.33
CA THR A 5 2.22 9.93 9.55
C THR A 5 2.14 11.36 9.01
N LEU A 6 2.48 12.36 9.82
CA LEU A 6 2.48 13.76 9.38
C LEU A 6 3.51 14.02 8.29
N GLU A 7 4.71 13.43 8.40
CA GLU A 7 5.73 13.53 7.34
C GLU A 7 5.24 12.91 6.02
N ILE A 8 4.58 11.76 6.09
CA ILE A 8 4.05 11.09 4.90
C ILE A 8 2.99 11.96 4.24
N ILE A 9 2.12 12.60 5.00
CA ILE A 9 1.08 13.49 4.47
C ILE A 9 1.71 14.72 3.83
N ASP A 10 2.69 15.35 4.48
CA ASP A 10 3.39 16.54 3.95
C ASP A 10 4.19 16.21 2.69
N GLU A 11 4.72 15.00 2.59
CA GLU A 11 5.51 14.54 1.45
C GLU A 11 4.77 13.49 0.61
N ALA A 12 3.44 13.60 0.54
CA ALA A 12 2.60 12.60 -0.14
C ALA A 12 2.98 12.41 -1.61
N ASP A 13 3.46 13.44 -2.28
CA ASP A 13 3.94 13.37 -3.65
C ASP A 13 5.22 12.54 -3.81
N GLU A 14 5.93 12.26 -2.70
CA GLU A 14 7.15 11.46 -2.67
C GLU A 14 6.95 10.07 -2.08
N HIS A 15 5.72 9.71 -1.68
CA HIS A 15 5.44 8.44 -1.02
C HIS A 15 4.34 7.65 -1.71
N GLN A 16 4.42 6.32 -1.60
CA GLN A 16 3.36 5.40 -2.01
C GLN A 16 3.36 4.18 -1.10
N VAL A 17 2.18 3.77 -0.68
CA VAL A 17 1.99 2.49 0.01
C VAL A 17 1.66 1.45 -1.04
N PHE A 18 2.32 0.31 -0.98
CA PHE A 18 2.08 -0.81 -1.87
C PHE A 18 1.84 -2.08 -1.07
N PHE A 19 0.81 -2.84 -1.47
CA PHE A 19 0.46 -4.10 -0.86
C PHE A 19 0.72 -5.24 -1.85
N GLU A 20 1.48 -6.23 -1.41
CA GLU A 20 1.78 -7.42 -2.20
C GLU A 20 1.23 -8.64 -1.47
N PHE A 21 0.30 -9.35 -2.10
CA PHE A 21 -0.37 -10.51 -1.49
C PHE A 21 0.23 -11.80 -2.03
N ALA A 22 0.42 -12.77 -1.13
CA ALA A 22 0.86 -14.13 -1.49
C ALA A 22 -0.19 -15.14 -1.01
N ASP A 23 -0.58 -16.05 -1.89
CA ASP A 23 -1.55 -17.13 -1.66
C ASP A 23 -2.98 -16.68 -1.38
N VAL A 24 -3.26 -15.39 -1.45
CA VAL A 24 -4.61 -14.81 -1.36
C VAL A 24 -4.76 -13.76 -2.44
N SER A 25 -6.00 -13.54 -2.88
CA SER A 25 -6.34 -12.52 -3.88
C SER A 25 -7.17 -11.43 -3.21
N VAL A 26 -6.61 -10.23 -3.12
CA VAL A 26 -7.27 -9.07 -2.55
C VAL A 26 -7.07 -7.88 -3.47
N ASN A 27 -8.17 -7.19 -3.76
CA ASN A 27 -8.13 -5.94 -4.51
C ASN A 27 -8.11 -4.77 -3.52
N VAL A 28 -7.14 -3.89 -3.63
CA VAL A 28 -6.96 -2.73 -2.74
C VAL A 28 -7.27 -1.47 -3.52
N THR A 29 -8.15 -0.64 -2.95
CA THR A 29 -8.49 0.66 -3.52
C THR A 29 -8.34 1.75 -2.48
N SER A 30 -8.16 2.99 -2.94
CA SER A 30 -8.07 4.16 -2.07
C SER A 30 -9.42 4.43 -1.41
N ALA A 31 -9.43 4.61 -0.09
CA ALA A 31 -10.65 4.98 0.64
C ALA A 31 -10.98 6.45 0.39
N SER A 32 -12.23 6.85 0.69
CA SER A 32 -12.67 8.23 0.49
C SER A 32 -11.90 9.23 1.34
N ASN A 33 -11.36 8.80 2.48
CA ASN A 33 -10.57 9.63 3.39
C ASN A 33 -9.06 9.44 3.21
N ASP A 34 -8.64 8.78 2.15
CA ASP A 34 -7.23 8.58 1.86
C ASP A 34 -6.56 9.91 1.45
N THR A 35 -5.26 10.01 1.72
CA THR A 35 -4.45 11.11 1.21
C THR A 35 -4.25 10.92 -0.28
N LYS A 36 -4.49 11.97 -1.06
CA LYS A 36 -4.38 11.90 -2.52
C LYS A 36 -3.47 12.99 -3.07
N VAL A 37 -2.76 12.62 -4.14
CA VAL A 37 -1.97 13.55 -4.94
C VAL A 37 -2.61 13.55 -6.32
N GLY A 38 -3.40 14.59 -6.62
CA GLY A 38 -4.26 14.59 -7.79
C GLY A 38 -5.31 13.49 -7.69
N SER A 39 -5.34 12.57 -8.65
CA SER A 39 -6.22 11.40 -8.63
C SER A 39 -5.58 10.16 -8.01
N ARG A 40 -4.29 10.22 -7.65
CA ARG A 40 -3.56 9.09 -7.08
C ARG A 40 -3.76 9.01 -5.58
N GLY A 41 -4.25 7.87 -5.09
CA GLY A 41 -4.31 7.58 -3.65
C GLY A 41 -2.96 7.07 -3.16
N VAL A 42 -2.48 7.62 -2.03
CA VAL A 42 -1.25 7.16 -1.40
C VAL A 42 -1.45 5.81 -0.70
N LEU A 43 -2.71 5.46 -0.41
CA LEU A 43 -3.15 4.22 0.25
C LEU A 43 -2.81 4.16 1.74
N LEU A 44 -2.72 5.33 2.39
CA LEU A 44 -2.66 5.39 3.85
C LEU A 44 -3.98 4.91 4.48
N ASN A 45 -5.08 5.14 3.76
CA ASN A 45 -6.40 4.59 4.07
C ASN A 45 -6.90 3.87 2.82
N SER A 46 -7.22 2.58 2.96
CA SER A 46 -7.56 1.74 1.82
C SER A 46 -8.75 0.84 2.10
N VAL A 47 -9.43 0.42 1.03
CA VAL A 47 -10.52 -0.55 1.08
C VAL A 47 -10.04 -1.83 0.43
N TRP A 48 -10.24 -2.95 1.10
CA TRP A 48 -9.80 -4.26 0.64
C TRP A 48 -11.01 -5.13 0.30
N ASN A 49 -10.99 -5.69 -0.90
CA ASN A 49 -12.03 -6.62 -1.37
C ASN A 49 -11.40 -7.95 -1.71
N ALA A 50 -11.73 -8.97 -0.93
CA ALA A 50 -11.26 -10.33 -1.17
C ALA A 50 -12.20 -11.04 -2.14
N SER A 51 -11.65 -11.78 -3.10
CA SER A 51 -12.42 -12.52 -4.10
C SER A 51 -12.71 -13.97 -3.69
N SER A 52 -11.97 -14.51 -2.72
CA SER A 52 -12.13 -15.87 -2.25
C SER A 52 -11.56 -16.02 -0.85
N THR A 53 -11.96 -17.09 -0.16
CA THR A 53 -11.39 -17.44 1.15
C THR A 53 -10.02 -18.09 0.98
N GLY A 54 -9.20 -18.01 2.01
CA GLY A 54 -7.89 -18.63 2.01
C GLY A 54 -6.97 -18.03 3.06
N THR A 55 -5.77 -18.57 3.15
CA THR A 55 -4.72 -18.06 4.03
C THR A 55 -3.46 -17.77 3.22
N GLY A 56 -2.78 -16.72 3.60
CA GLY A 56 -1.54 -16.31 2.96
C GLY A 56 -0.91 -15.18 3.75
N LEU A 57 -0.25 -14.28 3.06
CA LEU A 57 0.33 -13.12 3.71
C LEU A 57 0.27 -11.89 2.81
N VAL A 58 0.39 -10.74 3.43
CA VAL A 58 0.56 -9.47 2.74
C VAL A 58 1.89 -8.85 3.14
N ARG A 59 2.62 -8.36 2.16
CA ARG A 59 3.78 -7.51 2.38
C ARG A 59 3.35 -6.07 2.14
N VAL A 60 3.59 -5.22 3.13
CA VAL A 60 3.23 -3.81 3.08
C VAL A 60 4.50 -3.00 2.98
N TYR A 61 4.59 -2.17 1.94
CA TYR A 61 5.73 -1.31 1.69
C TYR A 61 5.30 0.14 1.75
N LEU A 62 6.03 0.95 2.51
CA LEU A 62 5.97 2.39 2.37
C LEU A 62 7.17 2.81 1.53
N ILE A 63 6.91 3.23 0.30
CA ILE A 63 7.93 3.52 -0.69
C ILE A 63 8.19 5.03 -0.73
N HIS A 64 9.44 5.41 -0.58
CA HIS A 64 9.89 6.80 -0.65
C HIS A 64 10.51 7.06 -2.02
N GLN A 65 10.08 8.13 -2.66
CA GLN A 65 10.54 8.57 -3.97
C GLN A 65 10.47 7.49 -5.05
N PRO A 66 9.29 6.86 -5.25
CA PRO A 66 9.15 5.90 -6.33
C PRO A 66 9.35 6.58 -7.69
N THR A 67 9.93 5.86 -8.63
CA THR A 67 10.15 6.36 -9.99
C THR A 67 8.97 6.10 -10.92
N ASN A 68 8.10 5.17 -10.55
CA ASN A 68 6.89 4.85 -11.31
C ASN A 68 5.74 4.53 -10.34
N PHE A 69 4.79 5.44 -10.22
CA PHE A 69 3.64 5.30 -9.31
C PHE A 69 2.57 4.34 -9.84
N ASN A 70 2.65 3.93 -11.10
CA ASN A 70 1.68 3.03 -11.73
C ASN A 70 2.15 1.58 -11.80
N ALA A 71 3.25 1.25 -11.13
CA ALA A 71 3.80 -0.09 -11.14
C ALA A 71 2.85 -1.08 -10.44
N THR A 72 2.92 -2.34 -10.86
CA THR A 72 2.14 -3.44 -10.28
C THR A 72 3.01 -4.38 -9.44
N THR A 73 4.31 -4.13 -9.38
CA THR A 73 5.26 -4.88 -8.55
C THR A 73 6.11 -3.92 -7.73
N ARG A 74 6.65 -4.41 -6.60
CA ARG A 74 7.52 -3.58 -5.77
C ARG A 74 8.74 -3.09 -6.54
N GLU A 75 9.37 -3.96 -7.30
CA GLU A 75 10.55 -3.61 -8.10
C GLU A 75 10.24 -2.53 -9.14
N GLY A 76 9.04 -2.58 -9.72
CA GLY A 76 8.63 -1.64 -10.73
C GLY A 76 8.49 -0.21 -10.21
N PHE A 77 8.18 -0.03 -8.92
CA PHE A 77 8.10 1.30 -8.31
C PHE A 77 9.47 2.00 -8.21
N GLY A 78 10.54 1.24 -8.00
CA GLY A 78 11.85 1.85 -7.68
C GLY A 78 11.82 2.51 -6.31
N GLY A 79 12.66 3.52 -6.10
CA GLY A 79 12.71 4.24 -4.84
C GLY A 79 13.24 3.40 -3.68
N TYR A 80 12.90 3.81 -2.46
CA TYR A 80 13.39 3.18 -1.23
C TYR A 80 12.24 2.76 -0.35
N ASN A 81 12.42 1.67 0.43
CA ASN A 81 11.47 1.26 1.45
C ASN A 81 11.77 1.99 2.75
N ASP A 82 10.87 2.90 3.15
CA ASP A 82 10.93 3.49 4.50
C ASP A 82 10.41 2.49 5.53
N VAL A 83 9.39 1.70 5.14
CA VAL A 83 8.84 0.63 5.97
C VAL A 83 8.58 -0.58 5.08
N SER A 84 8.89 -1.76 5.59
CA SER A 84 8.55 -3.03 4.94
C SER A 84 8.16 -4.02 6.04
N ILE A 85 6.92 -4.50 6.00
CA ILE A 85 6.41 -5.47 6.98
C ILE A 85 5.69 -6.60 6.27
N GLU A 86 5.60 -7.74 6.95
CA GLU A 86 4.92 -8.93 6.46
C GLU A 86 3.89 -9.37 7.49
N ILE A 87 2.64 -9.54 7.08
CA ILE A 87 1.52 -9.84 7.98
C ILE A 87 0.79 -11.08 7.47
N PRO A 88 0.58 -12.11 8.32
CA PRO A 88 -0.28 -13.23 7.96
C PRO A 88 -1.72 -12.75 7.76
N VAL A 89 -2.37 -13.28 6.73
CA VAL A 89 -3.75 -12.92 6.38
C VAL A 89 -4.59 -14.18 6.27
N SER A 90 -5.77 -14.14 6.89
CA SER A 90 -6.78 -15.19 6.75
C SER A 90 -8.08 -14.55 6.27
N ILE A 91 -8.59 -15.03 5.13
CA ILE A 91 -9.84 -14.54 4.55
C ILE A 91 -10.91 -15.59 4.81
N VAL A 92 -11.93 -15.21 5.56
CA VAL A 92 -13.04 -16.08 5.94
C VAL A 92 -14.36 -15.45 5.47
N GLU A 93 -15.37 -16.29 5.34
CA GLU A 93 -16.73 -15.83 5.04
C GLU A 93 -17.43 -15.27 6.27
#